data_f1d95cc8021cce2b347055ebd01ee46c
#
_entry.id   f1d95cc8021cce2b347055ebd01ee46c
#
_cell.length_a   1.000
_cell.length_b   1.000
_cell.length_c   1.000
_cell.angle_alpha   90.00
_cell.angle_beta   90.00
_cell.angle_gamma   90.00
#
_symmetry.space_group_name_H-M   'P 1'
#
loop_
_entity.id
_entity.type
_entity.pdbx_description
1 polymer ?
#
loop_
_entity_poly.entity_id
_entity_poly.type
_entity_poly.pdbx_seq_one_letter_code
_entity_poly.pdbx_strand_id
1 'polypeptide(L)'
;MEQQKYAIAIVAIIIVASVSIIGAYQLIGPKNDSTLNFYVFGDSQGYQDGIIEIAEIANLDRPDFVFHCGDLTPFGQTAQYDEVISALDTFTVPVHTTAGNHDIRAGGGEQYLEHFGSANYSFEIGSVHFTVFNTSTNDVSEEELSWLENDLSQSDSEIKFVFTHTPPFDPRTGSAHAILNETNAERLMTLFENQGVNTVFAGHIHMYNESMRNGVRYVITGGAGATLYAPEEEGGIYHFVNVTVSETGIEIAPVLLNTPSLERNRIVVKGTDADVTLSLTDLINMNTTEGLSSFQNQFDNWRGYGLYTGVPVSDLVELVGGMGISDIVRVTAFDGYSQDFSYDNVYPNTTWYEAQGDMILAFGLNGTNVLDWTDGIRLVMLPADEAYSNDDCLATSTPGMGYHVYPSAGARWVRFVSFVEVIPG
;
A
#
# COMPACT_ATOMS: atom_id res chain seq x y z
N MET A 1 11.47 -13.50 45.10
CA MET A 1 11.58 -12.03 45.25
C MET A 1 11.98 -11.28 44.02
N GLU A 2 12.81 -11.85 43.13
CA GLU A 2 13.16 -11.20 41.82
C GLU A 2 12.02 -11.22 40.79
N GLN A 3 11.26 -12.32 40.65
CA GLN A 3 10.14 -12.39 39.75
C GLN A 3 9.00 -11.40 40.03
N GLN A 4 8.81 -11.00 41.29
CA GLN A 4 7.83 -9.96 41.65
C GLN A 4 8.28 -8.54 41.24
N LYS A 5 9.58 -8.29 41.13
CA LYS A 5 10.10 -6.98 40.67
C LYS A 5 9.90 -6.75 39.17
N TYR A 6 10.00 -7.81 38.36
CA TYR A 6 9.73 -7.70 36.92
C TYR A 6 8.25 -7.54 36.61
N ALA A 7 7.35 -8.21 37.33
CA ALA A 7 5.92 -8.03 37.17
C ALA A 7 5.46 -6.59 37.50
N ILE A 8 6.04 -5.97 38.54
CA ILE A 8 5.74 -4.59 38.92
C ILE A 8 6.32 -3.59 37.90
N ALA A 9 7.46 -3.88 37.32
CA ALA A 9 8.07 -3.01 36.28
C ALA A 9 7.27 -3.03 34.96
N ILE A 10 6.79 -4.20 34.54
CA ILE A 10 5.97 -4.35 33.32
C ILE A 10 4.60 -3.66 33.49
N VAL A 11 3.95 -3.81 34.64
CA VAL A 11 2.69 -3.12 34.91
C VAL A 11 2.88 -1.60 35.02
N ALA A 12 4.02 -1.13 35.55
CA ALA A 12 4.32 0.30 35.59
C ALA A 12 4.60 0.91 34.19
N ILE A 13 5.22 0.15 33.29
CA ILE A 13 5.47 0.60 31.90
C ILE A 13 4.17 0.65 31.09
N ILE A 14 3.27 -0.32 31.25
CA ILE A 14 1.96 -0.33 30.59
C ILE A 14 1.08 0.83 31.12
N ILE A 15 1.13 1.13 32.41
CA ILE A 15 0.39 2.26 32.98
C ILE A 15 0.98 3.61 32.54
N VAL A 16 2.29 3.71 32.33
CA VAL A 16 2.93 4.95 31.84
C VAL A 16 2.62 5.18 30.36
N ALA A 17 2.57 4.13 29.52
CA ALA A 17 2.17 4.26 28.12
C ALA A 17 0.69 4.63 27.97
N SER A 18 -0.20 4.00 28.74
CA SER A 18 -1.64 4.34 28.73
C SER A 18 -1.93 5.72 29.35
N VAL A 19 -1.16 6.16 30.32
CA VAL A 19 -1.28 7.51 30.92
C VAL A 19 -0.74 8.58 29.99
N SER A 20 0.24 8.27 29.09
CA SER A 20 0.76 9.23 28.12
C SER A 20 -0.25 9.53 26.99
N ILE A 21 -1.01 8.53 26.56
CA ILE A 21 -2.10 8.72 25.57
C ILE A 21 -3.30 9.45 26.21
N ILE A 22 -3.67 9.13 27.44
CA ILE A 22 -4.74 9.82 28.19
C ILE A 22 -4.28 11.23 28.63
N GLY A 23 -3.02 11.44 28.90
CA GLY A 23 -2.45 12.73 29.31
C GLY A 23 -2.42 13.78 28.18
N ALA A 24 -2.25 13.35 26.92
CA ALA A 24 -2.32 14.25 25.77
C ALA A 24 -3.75 14.78 25.53
N TYR A 25 -4.78 13.98 25.83
CA TYR A 25 -6.18 14.42 25.76
C TYR A 25 -6.56 15.48 26.80
N GLN A 26 -5.87 15.58 27.92
CA GLN A 26 -6.19 16.54 29.00
C GLN A 26 -5.49 17.91 28.85
N LEU A 27 -4.55 18.05 27.94
CA LEU A 27 -3.83 19.31 27.72
C LEU A 27 -4.38 20.18 26.58
N ILE A 28 -5.27 19.62 25.75
CA ILE A 28 -6.03 20.41 24.77
C ILE A 28 -7.31 20.84 25.48
N GLY A 29 -7.35 22.08 25.98
CA GLY A 29 -8.54 22.64 26.58
C GLY A 29 -9.74 22.52 25.62
N PRO A 30 -10.98 22.42 26.15
CA PRO A 30 -12.14 22.20 25.30
C PRO A 30 -12.19 23.30 24.22
N LYS A 31 -12.07 22.90 22.93
CA LYS A 31 -12.54 23.73 21.84
C LYS A 31 -14.03 24.00 22.14
N ASN A 32 -14.38 25.27 22.27
CA ASN A 32 -15.77 25.68 22.51
C ASN A 32 -16.58 25.69 21.21
N ASP A 33 -16.25 24.77 20.30
CA ASP A 33 -16.94 24.57 19.04
C ASP A 33 -17.64 23.23 19.06
N SER A 34 -18.94 23.25 18.79
CA SER A 34 -19.83 22.09 18.65
C SER A 34 -19.50 21.22 17.40
N THR A 35 -18.32 21.38 16.83
CA THR A 35 -17.89 20.78 15.57
C THR A 35 -16.72 19.82 15.83
N LEU A 36 -16.88 18.56 15.38
CA LEU A 36 -15.82 17.57 15.36
C LEU A 36 -15.26 17.49 13.93
N ASN A 37 -13.93 17.56 13.79
CA ASN A 37 -13.25 17.47 12.52
C ASN A 37 -12.16 16.43 12.56
N PHE A 38 -12.12 15.51 11.58
CA PHE A 38 -11.09 14.51 11.48
C PHE A 38 -10.77 14.16 10.02
N TYR A 39 -9.57 13.64 9.79
CA TYR A 39 -9.12 13.22 8.47
C TYR A 39 -9.07 11.71 8.37
N VAL A 40 -9.40 11.16 7.18
CA VAL A 40 -9.36 9.73 6.90
C VAL A 40 -8.60 9.48 5.61
N PHE A 41 -7.66 8.56 5.62
CA PHE A 41 -6.90 8.13 4.46
C PHE A 41 -6.48 6.66 4.63
N GLY A 42 -5.98 6.03 3.58
CA GLY A 42 -5.49 4.65 3.63
C GLY A 42 -4.58 4.32 2.45
N ASP A 43 -4.00 3.12 2.48
CA ASP A 43 -3.24 2.54 1.38
C ASP A 43 -2.02 3.39 1.00
N SER A 44 -1.26 3.79 2.00
CA SER A 44 0.03 4.46 1.80
C SER A 44 1.10 3.49 1.29
N GLN A 45 1.03 2.21 1.70
CA GLN A 45 1.91 1.12 1.25
C GLN A 45 3.38 1.52 1.13
N GLY A 46 3.92 2.20 2.16
CA GLY A 46 5.31 2.65 2.19
C GLY A 46 5.62 3.94 1.42
N TYR A 47 4.62 4.60 0.82
CA TYR A 47 4.79 5.93 0.21
C TYR A 47 4.65 7.02 1.28
N GLN A 48 5.73 7.25 2.03
CA GLN A 48 5.74 8.20 3.15
C GLN A 48 5.42 9.63 2.75
N ASP A 49 5.76 10.06 1.52
CA ASP A 49 5.52 11.43 1.04
C ASP A 49 4.03 11.81 1.12
N GLY A 50 3.11 10.88 0.84
CA GLY A 50 1.67 11.11 0.99
C GLY A 50 1.27 11.30 2.45
N ILE A 51 1.82 10.48 3.36
CA ILE A 51 1.57 10.62 4.81
C ILE A 51 2.11 11.97 5.31
N ILE A 52 3.32 12.35 4.89
CA ILE A 52 3.97 13.60 5.31
C ILE A 52 3.16 14.81 4.81
N GLU A 53 2.69 14.80 3.54
CA GLU A 53 1.86 15.88 3.00
C GLU A 53 0.54 16.03 3.79
N ILE A 54 -0.12 14.89 4.11
CA ILE A 54 -1.31 14.91 4.96
C ILE A 54 -0.99 15.46 6.35
N ALA A 55 0.17 15.09 6.92
CA ALA A 55 0.60 15.58 8.22
C ALA A 55 0.87 17.09 8.22
N GLU A 56 1.49 17.63 7.17
CA GLU A 56 1.72 19.07 7.01
C GLU A 56 0.40 19.83 7.02
N ILE A 57 -0.62 19.35 6.27
CA ILE A 57 -1.95 19.95 6.24
C ILE A 57 -2.64 19.82 7.61
N ALA A 58 -2.64 18.61 8.21
CA ALA A 58 -3.26 18.35 9.49
C ALA A 58 -2.62 19.16 10.63
N ASN A 59 -1.31 19.37 10.61
CA ASN A 59 -0.60 20.16 11.61
C ASN A 59 -0.94 21.66 11.54
N LEU A 60 -1.36 22.15 10.36
CA LEU A 60 -1.87 23.52 10.19
C LEU A 60 -3.34 23.64 10.60
N ASP A 61 -4.19 22.71 10.12
CA ASP A 61 -5.64 22.78 10.29
C ASP A 61 -6.09 22.26 11.65
N ARG A 62 -5.27 21.38 12.29
CA ARG A 62 -5.49 20.78 13.60
C ARG A 62 -6.84 20.07 13.73
N PRO A 63 -7.11 19.04 12.90
CA PRO A 63 -8.26 18.17 13.15
C PRO A 63 -8.17 17.53 14.54
N ASP A 64 -9.28 17.01 15.06
CA ASP A 64 -9.31 16.38 16.38
C ASP A 64 -8.48 15.08 16.38
N PHE A 65 -8.44 14.37 15.25
CA PHE A 65 -7.56 13.22 15.00
C PHE A 65 -7.42 12.95 13.50
N VAL A 66 -6.53 12.04 13.14
CA VAL A 66 -6.46 11.44 11.79
C VAL A 66 -6.60 9.93 11.89
N PHE A 67 -7.13 9.30 10.84
CA PHE A 67 -7.33 7.86 10.77
C PHE A 67 -6.73 7.28 9.48
N HIS A 68 -5.92 6.21 9.62
CA HIS A 68 -5.37 5.45 8.51
C HIS A 68 -6.10 4.11 8.36
N CYS A 69 -6.78 3.90 7.22
CA CYS A 69 -7.63 2.74 6.93
C CYS A 69 -6.85 1.47 6.50
N GLY A 70 -5.62 1.28 7.00
CA GLY A 70 -4.82 0.07 6.73
C GLY A 70 -4.00 0.13 5.44
N ASP A 71 -3.21 -0.93 5.19
CA ASP A 71 -2.16 -0.98 4.19
C ASP A 71 -1.14 0.14 4.37
N LEU A 72 -0.64 0.24 5.62
CA LEU A 72 0.43 1.17 6.00
C LEU A 72 1.74 0.79 5.31
N THR A 73 2.03 -0.52 5.28
CA THR A 73 3.26 -1.10 4.74
C THR A 73 2.99 -1.86 3.44
N PRO A 74 3.98 -1.98 2.53
CA PRO A 74 3.82 -2.81 1.34
C PRO A 74 3.82 -4.32 1.62
N PHE A 75 4.50 -4.79 2.67
CA PHE A 75 4.66 -6.23 2.91
C PHE A 75 4.77 -6.64 4.40
N GLY A 76 4.47 -5.78 5.35
CA GLY A 76 4.49 -6.10 6.79
C GLY A 76 5.88 -6.39 7.39
N GLN A 77 6.95 -5.96 6.75
CA GLN A 77 8.32 -6.16 7.23
C GLN A 77 8.68 -5.13 8.30
N THR A 78 9.53 -5.50 9.27
CA THR A 78 9.94 -4.61 10.37
C THR A 78 10.48 -3.28 9.88
N ALA A 79 11.39 -3.28 8.89
CA ALA A 79 11.95 -2.03 8.36
C ALA A 79 10.88 -1.13 7.71
N GLN A 80 9.84 -1.71 7.11
CA GLN A 80 8.73 -0.96 6.54
C GLN A 80 7.83 -0.34 7.62
N TYR A 81 7.66 -1.04 8.75
CA TYR A 81 7.00 -0.47 9.92
C TYR A 81 7.79 0.69 10.51
N ASP A 82 9.11 0.56 10.66
CA ASP A 82 9.96 1.66 11.13
C ASP A 82 9.83 2.92 10.27
N GLU A 83 9.77 2.75 8.95
CA GLU A 83 9.61 3.85 7.99
C GLU A 83 8.23 4.50 8.10
N VAL A 84 7.14 3.74 8.13
CA VAL A 84 5.79 4.30 8.22
C VAL A 84 5.55 4.97 9.57
N ILE A 85 6.06 4.40 10.66
CA ILE A 85 5.98 5.00 11.99
C ILE A 85 6.69 6.35 12.02
N SER A 86 7.90 6.45 11.41
CA SER A 86 8.61 7.72 11.28
C SER A 86 7.79 8.78 10.54
N ALA A 87 7.01 8.39 9.52
CA ALA A 87 6.12 9.30 8.81
C ALA A 87 4.90 9.68 9.66
N LEU A 88 4.29 8.71 10.35
CA LEU A 88 3.15 8.97 11.25
C LEU A 88 3.53 9.85 12.45
N ASP A 89 4.75 9.75 12.95
CA ASP A 89 5.28 10.59 14.04
C ASP A 89 5.41 12.08 13.65
N THR A 90 5.27 12.42 12.37
CA THR A 90 5.23 13.82 11.92
C THR A 90 3.90 14.53 12.24
N PHE A 91 2.82 13.79 12.52
CA PHE A 91 1.56 14.36 12.95
C PHE A 91 1.67 14.93 14.37
N THR A 92 1.10 16.11 14.60
CA THR A 92 0.96 16.73 15.93
C THR A 92 -0.42 16.49 16.57
N VAL A 93 -1.30 15.81 15.84
CA VAL A 93 -2.63 15.38 16.28
C VAL A 93 -2.64 13.87 16.47
N PRO A 94 -3.60 13.31 17.26
CA PRO A 94 -3.72 11.86 17.44
C PRO A 94 -3.88 11.13 16.10
N VAL A 95 -3.17 10.00 15.96
CA VAL A 95 -3.27 9.10 14.81
C VAL A 95 -3.88 7.79 15.25
N HIS A 96 -4.92 7.35 14.56
CA HIS A 96 -5.56 6.05 14.71
C HIS A 96 -5.36 5.23 13.45
N THR A 97 -5.27 3.91 13.58
CA THR A 97 -5.06 3.01 12.43
C THR A 97 -5.91 1.76 12.55
N THR A 98 -6.19 1.11 11.41
CA THR A 98 -6.54 -0.31 11.34
C THR A 98 -5.49 -1.06 10.52
N ALA A 99 -5.37 -2.38 10.69
CA ALA A 99 -4.49 -3.19 9.86
C ALA A 99 -5.11 -3.43 8.48
N GLY A 100 -4.28 -3.41 7.44
CA GLY A 100 -4.64 -3.86 6.09
C GLY A 100 -4.06 -5.24 5.77
N ASN A 101 -4.40 -5.78 4.60
CA ASN A 101 -3.93 -7.12 4.22
C ASN A 101 -2.43 -7.14 3.87
N HIS A 102 -1.85 -6.01 3.48
CA HIS A 102 -0.40 -5.89 3.29
C HIS A 102 0.35 -5.87 4.62
N ASP A 103 -0.23 -5.29 5.66
CA ASP A 103 0.39 -5.15 6.98
C ASP A 103 0.60 -6.50 7.69
N ILE A 104 -0.27 -7.49 7.43
CA ILE A 104 -0.17 -8.80 8.08
C ILE A 104 0.69 -9.82 7.31
N ARG A 105 1.19 -9.47 6.12
CA ARG A 105 2.09 -10.34 5.33
C ARG A 105 3.39 -10.58 6.07
N ALA A 106 4.11 -11.64 5.69
CA ALA A 106 5.43 -12.00 6.22
C ALA A 106 5.52 -12.03 7.77
N GLY A 107 4.42 -12.27 8.48
CA GLY A 107 4.36 -12.23 9.95
C GLY A 107 4.15 -10.82 10.53
N GLY A 108 3.87 -9.83 9.69
CA GLY A 108 3.71 -8.42 10.06
C GLY A 108 2.53 -8.14 11.00
N GLY A 109 1.58 -9.06 11.14
CA GLY A 109 0.49 -8.92 12.09
C GLY A 109 0.95 -8.81 13.56
N GLU A 110 2.05 -9.49 13.93
CA GLU A 110 2.65 -9.33 15.27
C GLU A 110 3.28 -7.94 15.42
N GLN A 111 3.95 -7.45 14.37
CA GLN A 111 4.52 -6.09 14.33
C GLN A 111 3.43 -5.03 14.44
N TYR A 112 2.32 -5.19 13.70
CA TYR A 112 1.18 -4.28 13.82
C TYR A 112 0.67 -4.19 15.27
N LEU A 113 0.45 -5.35 15.91
CA LEU A 113 -0.03 -5.41 17.31
C LEU A 113 0.97 -4.80 18.31
N GLU A 114 2.28 -4.93 18.05
CA GLU A 114 3.33 -4.35 18.89
C GLU A 114 3.33 -2.81 18.83
N HIS A 115 3.16 -2.24 17.64
CA HIS A 115 3.24 -0.79 17.43
C HIS A 115 1.92 -0.06 17.66
N PHE A 116 0.79 -0.65 17.23
CA PHE A 116 -0.51 0.03 17.21
C PHE A 116 -1.53 -0.58 18.20
N GLY A 117 -1.24 -1.74 18.78
CA GLY A 117 -2.15 -2.43 19.69
C GLY A 117 -3.23 -3.23 18.98
N SER A 118 -4.41 -3.37 19.60
CA SER A 118 -5.51 -4.16 19.04
C SER A 118 -6.00 -3.61 17.70
N ALA A 119 -6.24 -4.50 16.72
CA ALA A 119 -6.84 -4.13 15.45
C ALA A 119 -8.39 -4.00 15.52
N ASN A 120 -9.01 -4.43 16.65
CA ASN A 120 -10.41 -4.19 16.96
C ASN A 120 -10.48 -3.37 18.25
N TYR A 121 -11.03 -2.17 18.17
CA TYR A 121 -11.26 -1.29 19.30
C TYR A 121 -12.31 -0.23 18.98
N SER A 122 -12.81 0.45 19.99
CA SER A 122 -13.71 1.58 19.83
C SER A 122 -13.39 2.69 20.82
N PHE A 123 -13.83 3.90 20.50
CA PHE A 123 -13.71 5.06 21.36
C PHE A 123 -14.86 6.05 21.09
N GLU A 124 -15.03 7.01 21.98
CA GLU A 124 -16.05 8.06 21.85
C GLU A 124 -15.43 9.44 21.95
N ILE A 125 -15.92 10.36 21.14
CA ILE A 125 -15.64 11.80 21.27
C ILE A 125 -16.98 12.52 21.33
N GLY A 126 -17.29 13.07 22.48
CA GLY A 126 -18.60 13.68 22.71
C GLY A 126 -19.75 12.67 22.61
N SER A 127 -20.66 12.87 21.66
CA SER A 127 -21.80 11.98 21.35
C SER A 127 -21.58 11.14 20.10
N VAL A 128 -20.34 11.01 19.63
CA VAL A 128 -19.99 10.25 18.43
C VAL A 128 -19.21 9.01 18.81
N HIS A 129 -19.65 7.85 18.33
CA HIS A 129 -19.00 6.56 18.52
C HIS A 129 -18.18 6.18 17.29
N PHE A 130 -16.97 5.70 17.54
CA PHE A 130 -16.01 5.28 16.53
C PHE A 130 -15.62 3.84 16.79
N THR A 131 -15.93 2.96 15.84
CA THR A 131 -15.55 1.55 15.88
C THR A 131 -14.45 1.29 14.86
N VAL A 132 -13.34 0.71 15.27
CA VAL A 132 -12.27 0.22 14.39
C VAL A 132 -12.39 -1.29 14.30
N PHE A 133 -12.61 -1.78 13.09
CA PHE A 133 -12.91 -3.18 12.81
C PHE A 133 -11.93 -3.81 11.84
N ASN A 134 -11.26 -4.86 12.28
CA ASN A 134 -10.23 -5.54 11.51
C ASN A 134 -10.82 -6.39 10.38
N THR A 135 -10.44 -6.09 9.14
CA THR A 135 -10.75 -6.89 7.95
C THR A 135 -9.48 -7.23 7.15
N SER A 136 -8.31 -7.19 7.78
CA SER A 136 -7.01 -7.41 7.14
C SER A 136 -6.84 -8.80 6.49
N THR A 137 -7.64 -9.78 6.90
CA THR A 137 -7.67 -11.11 6.27
C THR A 137 -8.51 -11.19 5.01
N ASN A 138 -9.14 -10.08 4.58
CA ASN A 138 -10.14 -9.99 3.51
C ASN A 138 -11.39 -10.84 3.77
N ASP A 139 -11.63 -11.23 5.00
CA ASP A 139 -12.84 -11.91 5.48
C ASP A 139 -13.05 -11.59 6.96
N VAL A 140 -14.16 -12.04 7.54
CA VAL A 140 -14.50 -11.84 8.94
C VAL A 140 -14.98 -13.16 9.55
N SER A 141 -14.55 -13.41 10.78
CA SER A 141 -14.96 -14.58 11.57
C SER A 141 -16.26 -14.32 12.35
N GLU A 142 -16.89 -15.38 12.84
CA GLU A 142 -18.04 -15.28 13.73
C GLU A 142 -17.73 -14.54 15.05
N GLU A 143 -16.50 -14.68 15.54
CA GLU A 143 -16.05 -14.01 16.76
C GLU A 143 -15.93 -12.49 16.52
N GLU A 144 -15.35 -12.08 15.41
CA GLU A 144 -15.22 -10.67 15.01
C GLU A 144 -16.58 -10.04 14.76
N LEU A 145 -17.51 -10.74 14.06
CA LEU A 145 -18.87 -10.25 13.87
C LEU A 145 -19.62 -10.09 15.21
N SER A 146 -19.46 -11.03 16.14
CA SER A 146 -20.07 -10.96 17.46
C SER A 146 -19.50 -9.81 18.30
N TRP A 147 -18.20 -9.56 18.19
CA TRP A 147 -17.55 -8.42 18.83
C TRP A 147 -18.11 -7.10 18.30
N LEU A 148 -18.20 -6.95 16.97
CA LEU A 148 -18.72 -5.76 16.30
C LEU A 148 -20.19 -5.48 16.66
N GLU A 149 -21.04 -6.51 16.65
CA GLU A 149 -22.43 -6.40 17.05
C GLU A 149 -22.57 -5.94 18.52
N ASN A 150 -21.76 -6.51 19.38
CA ASN A 150 -21.75 -6.13 20.81
C ASN A 150 -21.30 -4.68 20.99
N ASP A 151 -20.21 -4.26 20.32
CA ASP A 151 -19.69 -2.90 20.40
C ASP A 151 -20.73 -1.87 19.95
N LEU A 152 -21.26 -2.02 18.74
CA LEU A 152 -22.24 -1.09 18.16
C LEU A 152 -23.56 -1.06 18.94
N SER A 153 -24.00 -2.19 19.52
CA SER A 153 -25.25 -2.28 20.28
C SER A 153 -25.15 -1.68 21.69
N GLN A 154 -23.94 -1.59 22.26
CA GLN A 154 -23.72 -0.97 23.58
C GLN A 154 -23.61 0.55 23.52
N SER A 155 -23.38 1.12 22.34
CA SER A 155 -23.30 2.57 22.19
C SER A 155 -24.70 3.18 21.99
N ASP A 156 -25.04 4.15 22.84
CA ASP A 156 -26.23 4.99 22.72
C ASP A 156 -26.01 6.23 21.83
N SER A 157 -24.83 6.34 21.19
CA SER A 157 -24.49 7.48 20.33
C SER A 157 -25.38 7.52 19.09
N GLU A 158 -25.90 8.73 18.76
CA GLU A 158 -26.73 8.96 17.57
C GLU A 158 -25.89 8.93 16.28
N ILE A 159 -24.58 9.20 16.38
CA ILE A 159 -23.65 9.16 15.26
C ILE A 159 -22.63 8.06 15.52
N LYS A 160 -22.57 7.13 14.56
CA LYS A 160 -21.64 5.97 14.61
C LYS A 160 -20.84 5.89 13.33
N PHE A 161 -19.52 5.86 13.47
CA PHE A 161 -18.57 5.63 12.38
C PHE A 161 -17.89 4.27 12.55
N VAL A 162 -17.71 3.56 11.44
CA VAL A 162 -16.91 2.33 11.40
C VAL A 162 -15.73 2.55 10.47
N PHE A 163 -14.53 2.20 10.92
CA PHE A 163 -13.32 2.20 10.14
C PHE A 163 -12.84 0.78 9.93
N THR A 164 -12.55 0.44 8.71
CA THR A 164 -12.11 -0.89 8.33
C THR A 164 -11.10 -0.77 7.16
N HIS A 165 -10.44 -1.88 6.79
CA HIS A 165 -9.58 -1.86 5.61
C HIS A 165 -10.32 -2.37 4.37
N THR A 166 -10.68 -3.65 4.33
CA THR A 166 -11.37 -4.26 3.20
C THR A 166 -12.87 -3.95 3.25
N PRO A 167 -13.43 -3.27 2.24
CA PRO A 167 -14.85 -2.95 2.21
C PRO A 167 -15.73 -4.18 1.99
N PRO A 168 -17.02 -4.16 2.37
CA PRO A 168 -17.93 -5.27 2.14
C PRO A 168 -18.29 -5.46 0.67
N PHE A 169 -18.06 -4.49 -0.20
CA PHE A 169 -18.31 -4.59 -1.65
C PHE A 169 -17.34 -3.72 -2.45
N ASP A 170 -17.10 -4.11 -3.70
CA ASP A 170 -16.38 -3.31 -4.68
C ASP A 170 -17.38 -2.47 -5.49
N PRO A 171 -17.24 -1.13 -5.53
CA PRO A 171 -18.15 -0.27 -6.29
C PRO A 171 -17.92 -0.36 -7.81
N ARG A 172 -16.78 -0.89 -8.27
CA ARG A 172 -16.41 -0.96 -9.68
C ARG A 172 -17.14 -2.13 -10.36
N THR A 173 -17.62 -1.91 -11.58
CA THR A 173 -18.31 -2.95 -12.35
C THR A 173 -17.33 -4.04 -12.80
N GLY A 174 -17.66 -5.29 -12.49
CA GLY A 174 -16.86 -6.46 -12.90
C GLY A 174 -15.60 -6.71 -12.10
N SER A 175 -15.41 -6.01 -11.00
CA SER A 175 -14.34 -6.24 -10.02
C SER A 175 -14.90 -6.87 -8.74
N ALA A 176 -14.04 -7.58 -8.00
CA ALA A 176 -14.40 -8.26 -6.75
C ALA A 176 -13.33 -8.02 -5.67
N HIS A 177 -12.83 -6.80 -5.57
CA HIS A 177 -11.78 -6.41 -4.61
C HIS A 177 -12.42 -5.95 -3.30
N ALA A 178 -13.02 -6.91 -2.56
CA ALA A 178 -13.80 -6.68 -1.35
C ALA A 178 -13.72 -7.91 -0.43
N ILE A 179 -14.49 -7.96 0.65
CA ILE A 179 -14.63 -9.15 1.51
C ILE A 179 -14.93 -10.37 0.64
N LEU A 180 -14.10 -11.42 0.77
CA LEU A 180 -14.11 -12.60 -0.10
C LEU A 180 -15.35 -13.46 0.08
N ASN A 181 -15.89 -13.53 1.30
CA ASN A 181 -17.09 -14.28 1.62
C ASN A 181 -18.33 -13.38 1.47
N GLU A 182 -19.05 -13.52 0.37
CA GLU A 182 -20.24 -12.73 0.07
C GLU A 182 -21.29 -12.78 1.20
N THR A 183 -21.47 -13.94 1.86
CA THR A 183 -22.41 -14.05 3.00
C THR A 183 -21.95 -13.21 4.18
N ASN A 184 -20.65 -13.16 4.48
CA ASN A 184 -20.13 -12.32 5.55
C ASN A 184 -20.20 -10.84 5.18
N ALA A 185 -19.97 -10.49 3.93
CA ALA A 185 -20.14 -9.12 3.43
C ALA A 185 -21.59 -8.63 3.57
N GLU A 186 -22.58 -9.46 3.22
CA GLU A 186 -24.00 -9.16 3.40
C GLU A 186 -24.39 -9.03 4.88
N ARG A 187 -23.84 -9.90 5.74
CA ARG A 187 -24.07 -9.83 7.19
C ARG A 187 -23.50 -8.55 7.79
N LEU A 188 -22.30 -8.13 7.39
CA LEU A 188 -21.70 -6.86 7.81
C LEU A 188 -22.59 -5.68 7.42
N MET A 189 -23.03 -5.60 6.17
CA MET A 189 -23.89 -4.52 5.71
C MET A 189 -25.23 -4.50 6.48
N THR A 190 -25.82 -5.67 6.71
CA THR A 190 -27.05 -5.81 7.51
C THR A 190 -26.86 -5.37 8.96
N LEU A 191 -25.68 -5.69 9.54
CA LEU A 191 -25.35 -5.29 10.90
C LEU A 191 -25.20 -3.76 10.99
N PHE A 192 -24.49 -3.15 10.07
CA PHE A 192 -24.34 -1.68 10.02
C PHE A 192 -25.70 -0.97 9.90
N GLU A 193 -26.58 -1.47 9.01
CA GLU A 193 -27.95 -0.96 8.86
C GLU A 193 -28.75 -1.07 10.18
N ASN A 194 -28.76 -2.26 10.79
CA ASN A 194 -29.56 -2.52 12.01
C ASN A 194 -29.05 -1.75 13.22
N GLN A 195 -27.74 -1.46 13.30
CA GLN A 195 -27.12 -0.74 14.41
C GLN A 195 -27.04 0.77 14.18
N GLY A 196 -27.61 1.26 13.07
CA GLY A 196 -27.69 2.69 12.76
C GLY A 196 -26.33 3.34 12.49
N VAL A 197 -25.40 2.61 11.87
CA VAL A 197 -24.11 3.16 11.44
C VAL A 197 -24.34 4.24 10.38
N ASN A 198 -23.79 5.43 10.58
CA ASN A 198 -23.92 6.55 9.64
C ASN A 198 -22.98 6.41 8.46
N THR A 199 -21.68 6.10 8.75
CA THR A 199 -20.65 6.00 7.71
C THR A 199 -19.67 4.89 8.02
N VAL A 200 -19.32 4.12 7.00
CA VAL A 200 -18.22 3.15 7.00
C VAL A 200 -17.11 3.69 6.10
N PHE A 201 -15.92 3.86 6.65
CA PHE A 201 -14.71 4.20 5.90
C PHE A 201 -13.88 2.94 5.65
N ALA A 202 -13.39 2.79 4.42
CA ALA A 202 -12.53 1.68 4.04
C ALA A 202 -11.41 2.13 3.10
N GLY A 203 -10.30 1.38 3.12
CA GLY A 203 -9.21 1.45 2.15
C GLY A 203 -9.31 0.36 1.09
N HIS A 204 -8.18 -0.35 0.84
CA HIS A 204 -8.05 -1.55 0.03
C HIS A 204 -8.27 -1.37 -1.48
N ILE A 205 -9.25 -0.59 -1.87
CA ILE A 205 -9.49 -0.21 -3.25
C ILE A 205 -8.86 1.17 -3.44
N HIS A 206 -7.74 1.23 -4.17
CA HIS A 206 -6.95 2.43 -4.31
C HIS A 206 -7.66 3.47 -5.19
N MET A 207 -8.70 4.09 -4.64
CA MET A 207 -9.51 5.13 -5.27
C MET A 207 -10.31 5.88 -4.22
N TYR A 208 -10.97 6.97 -4.62
CA TYR A 208 -12.07 7.57 -3.88
C TYR A 208 -13.41 7.08 -4.42
N ASN A 209 -14.30 6.64 -3.54
CA ASN A 209 -15.68 6.38 -3.90
C ASN A 209 -16.60 6.67 -2.71
N GLU A 210 -17.73 7.29 -2.96
CA GLU A 210 -18.79 7.47 -1.99
C GLU A 210 -20.09 6.84 -2.53
N SER A 211 -20.73 6.01 -1.73
CA SER A 211 -21.99 5.36 -2.09
C SER A 211 -22.92 5.20 -0.89
N MET A 212 -24.21 5.17 -1.15
CA MET A 212 -25.24 4.95 -0.13
C MET A 212 -25.90 3.59 -0.33
N ARG A 213 -25.99 2.78 0.73
CA ARG A 213 -26.74 1.52 0.73
C ARG A 213 -27.56 1.42 2.01
N ASN A 214 -28.86 1.27 1.89
CA ASN A 214 -29.80 1.07 3.01
C ASN A 214 -29.65 2.10 4.14
N GLY A 215 -29.34 3.37 3.81
CA GLY A 215 -29.17 4.44 4.78
C GLY A 215 -27.76 4.55 5.37
N VAL A 216 -26.86 3.61 5.09
CA VAL A 216 -25.45 3.66 5.48
C VAL A 216 -24.63 4.26 4.34
N ARG A 217 -23.76 5.24 4.67
CA ARG A 217 -22.79 5.80 3.73
C ARG A 217 -21.52 4.96 3.75
N TYR A 218 -21.01 4.59 2.58
CA TYR A 218 -19.72 3.89 2.43
C TYR A 218 -18.76 4.80 1.69
N VAL A 219 -17.59 5.02 2.29
CA VAL A 219 -16.53 5.87 1.73
C VAL A 219 -15.28 5.02 1.59
N ILE A 220 -14.83 4.83 0.34
CA ILE A 220 -13.55 4.22 0.05
C ILE A 220 -12.53 5.34 -0.11
N THR A 221 -11.42 5.26 0.62
CA THR A 221 -10.37 6.28 0.69
C THR A 221 -8.98 5.64 0.69
N GLY A 222 -8.67 4.90 -0.38
CA GLY A 222 -7.39 4.21 -0.59
C GLY A 222 -6.38 5.02 -1.42
N GLY A 223 -6.38 6.33 -1.29
CA GLY A 223 -5.61 7.24 -2.15
C GLY A 223 -4.35 7.85 -1.53
N ALA A 224 -3.80 7.31 -0.42
CA ALA A 224 -2.69 7.97 0.27
C ALA A 224 -1.28 7.65 -0.29
N GLY A 225 -1.17 6.93 -1.40
CA GLY A 225 0.14 6.69 -2.01
C GLY A 225 0.23 5.49 -2.93
N ALA A 226 -0.43 4.38 -2.63
CA ALA A 226 -0.41 3.18 -3.46
C ALA A 226 -0.93 3.43 -4.89
N THR A 227 -0.54 2.55 -5.82
CA THR A 227 -0.98 2.63 -7.22
C THR A 227 -2.50 2.62 -7.33
N LEU A 228 -3.07 3.60 -8.01
CA LEU A 228 -4.52 3.74 -8.16
C LEU A 228 -5.13 2.63 -9.03
N TYR A 229 -6.37 2.21 -8.71
CA TYR A 229 -7.07 1.12 -9.40
C TYR A 229 -8.17 1.58 -10.36
N ALA A 230 -8.33 2.88 -10.53
CA ALA A 230 -9.33 3.48 -11.41
C ALA A 230 -8.73 4.68 -12.14
N PRO A 231 -9.24 5.09 -13.30
CA PRO A 231 -8.92 6.38 -13.89
C PRO A 231 -9.49 7.54 -13.05
N GLU A 232 -8.98 8.74 -13.27
CA GLU A 232 -9.34 9.93 -12.47
C GLU A 232 -10.86 10.18 -12.48
N GLU A 233 -11.52 10.05 -13.62
CA GLU A 233 -12.96 10.24 -13.78
C GLU A 233 -13.83 9.22 -13.02
N GLU A 234 -13.24 8.08 -12.59
CA GLU A 234 -13.87 7.05 -11.77
C GLU A 234 -13.40 7.10 -10.31
N GLY A 235 -12.67 8.15 -9.91
CA GLY A 235 -12.20 8.34 -8.55
C GLY A 235 -10.76 7.87 -8.29
N GLY A 236 -9.99 7.54 -9.33
CA GLY A 236 -8.55 7.26 -9.22
C GLY A 236 -7.76 8.53 -8.95
N ILE A 237 -7.81 9.03 -7.73
CA ILE A 237 -7.16 10.26 -7.27
C ILE A 237 -6.33 10.01 -6.02
N TYR A 238 -5.19 10.67 -5.91
CA TYR A 238 -4.44 10.72 -4.65
C TYR A 238 -5.07 11.75 -3.73
N HIS A 239 -5.49 11.30 -2.53
CA HIS A 239 -6.31 12.12 -1.64
C HIS A 239 -6.27 11.61 -0.19
N PHE A 240 -6.73 12.46 0.70
CA PHE A 240 -7.34 12.10 1.97
C PHE A 240 -8.78 12.65 2.03
N VAL A 241 -9.53 12.26 3.03
CA VAL A 241 -10.92 12.72 3.22
C VAL A 241 -10.98 13.59 4.47
N ASN A 242 -11.52 14.80 4.33
CA ASN A 242 -11.87 15.67 5.46
C ASN A 242 -13.32 15.41 5.86
N VAL A 243 -13.55 15.11 7.15
CA VAL A 243 -14.86 14.84 7.73
C VAL A 243 -15.18 15.88 8.78
N THR A 244 -16.33 16.51 8.66
CA THR A 244 -16.83 17.48 9.63
C THR A 244 -18.20 17.03 10.15
N VAL A 245 -18.30 16.87 11.47
CA VAL A 245 -19.55 16.57 12.16
C VAL A 245 -20.00 17.81 12.92
N SER A 246 -21.21 18.27 12.62
CA SER A 246 -21.79 19.47 13.22
C SER A 246 -23.28 19.26 13.53
N GLU A 247 -23.92 20.26 14.12
CA GLU A 247 -25.37 20.25 14.35
C GLU A 247 -26.17 20.17 13.04
N THR A 248 -25.58 20.55 11.90
CA THR A 248 -26.21 20.50 10.57
C THR A 248 -26.05 19.16 9.87
N GLY A 249 -25.21 18.25 10.39
CA GLY A 249 -24.99 16.91 9.86
C GLY A 249 -23.52 16.58 9.67
N ILE A 250 -23.27 15.55 8.83
CA ILE A 250 -21.96 15.01 8.50
C ILE A 250 -21.59 15.44 7.08
N GLU A 251 -20.53 16.24 6.95
CA GLU A 251 -19.93 16.61 5.68
C GLU A 251 -18.67 15.79 5.44
N ILE A 252 -18.50 15.25 4.23
CA ILE A 252 -17.36 14.42 3.81
C ILE A 252 -16.88 14.96 2.48
N ALA A 253 -15.59 15.28 2.38
CA ALA A 253 -15.02 15.82 1.16
C ALA A 253 -13.60 15.26 0.91
N PRO A 254 -13.29 14.74 -0.29
CA PRO A 254 -11.93 14.40 -0.66
C PRO A 254 -11.10 15.68 -0.83
N VAL A 255 -9.88 15.65 -0.32
CA VAL A 255 -8.86 16.69 -0.49
C VAL A 255 -7.71 16.09 -1.29
N LEU A 256 -7.44 16.67 -2.44
CA LEU A 256 -6.39 16.18 -3.33
C LEU A 256 -5.02 16.42 -2.72
N LEU A 257 -4.15 15.44 -2.84
CA LEU A 257 -2.74 15.59 -2.53
C LEU A 257 -2.03 16.30 -3.69
N ASN A 258 -1.19 17.28 -3.34
CA ASN A 258 -0.45 18.08 -4.32
C ASN A 258 0.84 17.41 -4.80
N THR A 259 1.28 16.35 -4.11
CA THR A 259 2.49 15.61 -4.50
C THR A 259 2.28 15.03 -5.89
N PRO A 260 3.08 15.40 -6.89
CA PRO A 260 2.94 14.88 -8.23
C PRO A 260 2.98 13.35 -8.22
N SER A 261 2.06 12.70 -8.93
CA SER A 261 2.06 11.23 -9.06
C SER A 261 3.36 10.71 -9.68
N LEU A 262 4.05 11.53 -10.46
CA LEU A 262 5.40 11.27 -10.99
C LEU A 262 6.43 11.06 -9.88
N GLU A 263 6.36 11.84 -8.81
CA GLU A 263 7.29 11.72 -7.66
C GLU A 263 7.02 10.47 -6.81
N ARG A 264 5.83 9.89 -6.89
CA ARG A 264 5.45 8.68 -6.14
C ARG A 264 6.00 7.40 -6.77
N ASN A 265 6.29 7.40 -8.07
CA ASN A 265 6.90 6.27 -8.77
C ASN A 265 8.43 6.40 -8.71
N ARG A 266 9.00 6.17 -7.54
CA ARG A 266 10.44 6.22 -7.31
C ARG A 266 11.04 4.82 -7.34
N ILE A 267 12.24 4.74 -7.94
CA ILE A 267 13.06 3.54 -7.95
C ILE A 267 14.33 3.82 -7.16
N VAL A 268 14.62 2.97 -6.18
CA VAL A 268 15.91 3.00 -5.50
C VAL A 268 16.86 2.04 -6.22
N VAL A 269 17.96 2.57 -6.74
CA VAL A 269 19.05 1.77 -7.32
C VAL A 269 20.18 1.76 -6.32
N LYS A 270 20.52 0.56 -5.83
CA LYS A 270 21.59 0.35 -4.85
C LYS A 270 22.78 -0.36 -5.47
N GLY A 271 23.95 0.12 -5.21
CA GLY A 271 25.19 -0.44 -5.71
C GLY A 271 26.28 -0.54 -4.66
N THR A 272 27.49 -0.88 -5.12
CA THR A 272 28.67 -0.95 -4.27
C THR A 272 29.25 0.42 -3.93
N ASP A 273 29.06 1.39 -4.82
CA ASP A 273 29.70 2.72 -4.72
C ASP A 273 28.73 3.81 -4.28
N ALA A 274 27.44 3.67 -4.62
CA ALA A 274 26.41 4.65 -4.33
C ALA A 274 25.01 4.03 -4.29
N ASP A 275 24.07 4.74 -3.63
CA ASP A 275 22.64 4.54 -3.74
C ASP A 275 22.03 5.77 -4.41
N VAL A 276 21.14 5.56 -5.38
CA VAL A 276 20.45 6.62 -6.12
C VAL A 276 18.96 6.38 -6.10
N THR A 277 18.19 7.42 -5.80
CA THR A 277 16.72 7.38 -5.95
C THR A 277 16.34 8.14 -7.20
N LEU A 278 15.61 7.48 -8.09
CA LEU A 278 15.16 8.02 -9.37
C LEU A 278 13.63 8.16 -9.35
N SER A 279 13.14 9.35 -9.71
CA SER A 279 11.73 9.58 -9.99
C SER A 279 11.38 9.09 -11.41
N LEU A 280 10.09 8.99 -11.72
CA LEU A 280 9.65 8.70 -13.08
C LEU A 280 10.15 9.77 -14.07
N THR A 281 10.22 11.03 -13.66
CA THR A 281 10.78 12.13 -14.46
C THR A 281 12.26 11.89 -14.78
N ASP A 282 13.03 11.40 -13.79
CA ASP A 282 14.44 11.05 -14.02
C ASP A 282 14.56 9.93 -15.04
N LEU A 283 13.77 8.85 -14.91
CA LEU A 283 13.76 7.73 -15.86
C LEU A 283 13.39 8.16 -17.29
N ILE A 284 12.38 9.02 -17.46
CA ILE A 284 11.96 9.55 -18.76
C ILE A 284 13.09 10.38 -19.42
N ASN A 285 13.90 11.07 -18.63
CA ASN A 285 14.99 11.92 -19.11
C ASN A 285 16.31 11.15 -19.34
N MET A 286 16.39 9.88 -18.97
CA MET A 286 17.55 9.02 -19.25
C MET A 286 17.54 8.57 -20.72
N ASN A 287 18.60 7.83 -21.11
CA ASN A 287 18.63 7.13 -22.39
C ASN A 287 17.62 5.99 -22.39
N THR A 288 16.60 6.04 -23.24
CA THR A 288 15.52 5.07 -23.30
C THR A 288 15.63 4.13 -24.49
N THR A 289 15.20 2.89 -24.27
CA THR A 289 15.05 1.87 -25.32
C THR A 289 13.57 1.57 -25.50
N GLU A 290 13.17 1.32 -26.76
CA GLU A 290 11.81 0.94 -27.11
C GLU A 290 11.80 -0.36 -27.91
N GLY A 291 10.87 -1.28 -27.61
CA GLY A 291 10.75 -2.54 -28.32
C GLY A 291 9.42 -3.25 -28.07
N LEU A 292 8.98 -3.99 -29.09
CA LEU A 292 7.85 -4.91 -28.97
C LEU A 292 8.27 -6.13 -28.16
N SER A 293 7.40 -6.60 -27.26
CA SER A 293 7.64 -7.83 -26.54
C SER A 293 6.36 -8.43 -25.97
N SER A 294 6.46 -9.71 -25.57
CA SER A 294 5.46 -10.50 -24.87
C SER A 294 6.16 -11.57 -24.03
N PHE A 295 5.44 -12.21 -23.11
CA PHE A 295 5.99 -13.31 -22.30
C PHE A 295 5.04 -14.48 -22.18
N GLN A 296 5.58 -15.68 -21.91
CA GLN A 296 4.77 -16.84 -21.53
C GLN A 296 4.58 -16.90 -20.02
N ASN A 297 3.36 -17.20 -19.58
CA ASN A 297 3.10 -17.55 -18.18
C ASN A 297 3.42 -19.04 -17.90
N GLN A 298 3.23 -19.48 -16.65
CA GLN A 298 3.48 -20.87 -16.21
C GLN A 298 2.64 -21.95 -16.92
N PHE A 299 1.64 -21.56 -17.72
CA PHE A 299 0.77 -22.44 -18.50
C PHE A 299 1.02 -22.28 -20.01
N ASP A 300 2.18 -21.76 -20.41
CA ASP A 300 2.61 -21.49 -21.78
C ASP A 300 1.70 -20.54 -22.57
N ASN A 301 0.83 -19.77 -21.87
CA ASN A 301 0.00 -18.77 -22.53
C ASN A 301 0.76 -17.45 -22.67
N TRP A 302 0.72 -16.89 -23.88
CA TRP A 302 1.25 -15.57 -24.16
C TRP A 302 0.46 -14.45 -23.48
N ARG A 303 1.18 -13.47 -22.94
CA ARG A 303 0.65 -12.31 -22.23
C ARG A 303 1.49 -11.07 -22.50
N GLY A 304 0.91 -9.90 -22.27
CA GLY A 304 1.62 -8.62 -22.24
C GLY A 304 2.22 -8.20 -23.59
N TYR A 305 1.62 -8.58 -24.73
CA TYR A 305 2.12 -8.11 -26.01
C TYR A 305 1.90 -6.61 -26.17
N GLY A 306 2.98 -5.86 -26.46
CA GLY A 306 2.93 -4.43 -26.67
C GLY A 306 4.30 -3.80 -26.90
N LEU A 307 4.27 -2.52 -27.23
CA LEU A 307 5.47 -1.69 -27.43
C LEU A 307 5.85 -1.08 -26.06
N TYR A 308 6.95 -1.56 -25.51
CA TYR A 308 7.45 -1.10 -24.22
C TYR A 308 8.52 -0.03 -24.39
N THR A 309 8.49 1.00 -23.54
CA THR A 309 9.50 2.07 -23.45
C THR A 309 10.08 2.09 -22.05
N GLY A 310 11.40 2.09 -21.91
CA GLY A 310 12.07 2.08 -20.61
C GLY A 310 13.56 2.33 -20.67
N VAL A 311 14.20 2.29 -19.52
CA VAL A 311 15.65 2.47 -19.34
C VAL A 311 16.31 1.09 -19.29
N PRO A 312 17.42 0.84 -20.02
CA PRO A 312 18.22 -0.37 -19.84
C PRO A 312 18.66 -0.55 -18.40
N VAL A 313 18.48 -1.76 -17.85
CA VAL A 313 18.93 -2.04 -16.47
C VAL A 313 20.43 -1.88 -16.32
N SER A 314 21.21 -2.14 -17.38
CA SER A 314 22.63 -1.83 -17.42
C SER A 314 22.95 -0.37 -17.11
N ASP A 315 22.18 0.58 -17.68
CA ASP A 315 22.38 2.00 -17.47
C ASP A 315 22.07 2.39 -16.00
N LEU A 316 21.08 1.74 -15.38
CA LEU A 316 20.78 1.93 -13.95
C LEU A 316 21.90 1.40 -13.05
N VAL A 317 22.42 0.23 -13.38
CA VAL A 317 23.53 -0.42 -12.63
C VAL A 317 24.80 0.42 -12.74
N GLU A 318 25.10 1.01 -13.90
CA GLU A 318 26.26 1.90 -14.09
C GLU A 318 26.20 3.18 -13.23
N LEU A 319 24.98 3.70 -12.89
CA LEU A 319 24.83 4.86 -12.00
C LEU A 319 25.40 4.62 -10.59
N VAL A 320 25.50 3.37 -10.17
CA VAL A 320 25.86 2.98 -8.81
C VAL A 320 27.16 2.19 -8.72
N GLY A 321 27.99 2.26 -9.79
CA GLY A 321 29.33 1.67 -9.83
C GLY A 321 29.46 0.41 -10.69
N GLY A 322 28.40 0.00 -11.38
CA GLY A 322 28.39 -1.19 -12.22
C GLY A 322 28.26 -2.49 -11.40
N MET A 323 28.51 -3.64 -12.06
CA MET A 323 28.55 -4.94 -11.40
C MET A 323 29.68 -5.81 -11.97
N GLY A 324 30.24 -6.66 -11.12
CA GLY A 324 31.21 -7.68 -11.51
C GLY A 324 30.54 -8.96 -12.04
N ILE A 325 31.34 -9.83 -12.67
CA ILE A 325 30.82 -11.08 -13.32
C ILE A 325 30.21 -12.08 -12.30
N SER A 326 30.59 -11.98 -11.02
CA SER A 326 30.07 -12.82 -9.93
C SER A 326 28.88 -12.20 -9.21
N ASP A 327 28.62 -10.92 -9.43
CA ASP A 327 27.56 -10.19 -8.76
C ASP A 327 26.19 -10.55 -9.36
N ILE A 328 25.15 -10.28 -8.60
CA ILE A 328 23.77 -10.40 -9.07
C ILE A 328 23.05 -9.06 -8.96
N VAL A 329 22.09 -8.83 -9.86
CA VAL A 329 21.11 -7.76 -9.71
C VAL A 329 19.82 -8.34 -9.20
N ARG A 330 19.36 -7.87 -8.05
CA ARG A 330 18.04 -8.15 -7.52
C ARG A 330 17.07 -7.03 -7.90
N VAL A 331 16.00 -7.39 -8.58
CA VAL A 331 14.89 -6.47 -8.90
C VAL A 331 13.72 -6.82 -7.98
N THR A 332 13.28 -5.86 -7.17
CA THR A 332 12.25 -6.06 -6.15
C THR A 332 11.07 -5.13 -6.42
N ALA A 333 9.87 -5.70 -6.40
CA ALA A 333 8.61 -4.98 -6.41
C ALA A 333 8.31 -4.38 -5.03
N PHE A 334 7.43 -3.37 -4.98
CA PHE A 334 7.06 -2.74 -3.71
C PHE A 334 6.40 -3.72 -2.72
N ASP A 335 5.80 -4.82 -3.19
CA ASP A 335 5.19 -5.86 -2.36
C ASP A 335 6.20 -6.92 -1.86
N GLY A 336 7.50 -6.71 -2.10
CA GLY A 336 8.58 -7.61 -1.70
C GLY A 336 8.84 -8.78 -2.65
N TYR A 337 8.04 -8.97 -3.71
CA TYR A 337 8.36 -9.96 -4.74
C TYR A 337 9.68 -9.59 -5.43
N SER A 338 10.59 -10.53 -5.57
CA SER A 338 11.89 -10.25 -6.18
C SER A 338 12.35 -11.35 -7.14
N GLN A 339 13.21 -10.94 -8.08
CA GLN A 339 13.90 -11.82 -9.01
C GLN A 339 15.38 -11.44 -9.08
N ASP A 340 16.24 -12.47 -9.14
CA ASP A 340 17.68 -12.32 -9.25
C ASP A 340 18.14 -12.55 -10.70
N PHE A 341 19.09 -11.72 -11.12
CA PHE A 341 19.63 -11.68 -12.47
C PHE A 341 21.16 -11.72 -12.41
N SER A 342 21.76 -12.58 -13.24
CA SER A 342 23.20 -12.67 -13.36
C SER A 342 23.76 -11.55 -14.22
N TYR A 343 25.09 -11.44 -14.25
CA TYR A 343 25.83 -10.52 -15.12
C TYR A 343 25.38 -10.63 -16.58
N ASP A 344 25.23 -11.86 -17.12
CA ASP A 344 24.83 -12.10 -18.51
C ASP A 344 23.37 -11.70 -18.82
N ASN A 345 22.51 -11.47 -17.82
CA ASN A 345 21.20 -10.87 -18.03
C ASN A 345 21.29 -9.35 -18.20
N VAL A 346 22.17 -8.69 -17.46
CA VAL A 346 22.33 -7.23 -17.47
C VAL A 346 23.21 -6.79 -18.66
N TYR A 347 24.27 -7.56 -18.93
CA TYR A 347 25.22 -7.35 -20.03
C TYR A 347 25.27 -8.59 -20.91
N PRO A 348 24.24 -8.87 -21.72
CA PRO A 348 24.10 -10.14 -22.43
C PRO A 348 25.21 -10.32 -23.47
N ASN A 349 25.80 -11.51 -23.47
CA ASN A 349 26.59 -11.99 -24.60
C ASN A 349 25.67 -12.29 -25.80
N THR A 350 26.24 -12.56 -26.98
CA THR A 350 25.46 -12.75 -28.21
C THR A 350 24.35 -13.81 -28.08
N THR A 351 24.63 -14.94 -27.41
CA THR A 351 23.66 -16.03 -27.24
C THR A 351 22.50 -15.63 -26.32
N TRP A 352 22.80 -14.95 -25.23
CA TRP A 352 21.77 -14.47 -24.30
C TRP A 352 20.98 -13.32 -24.90
N TYR A 353 21.66 -12.44 -25.67
CA TYR A 353 20.99 -11.35 -26.37
C TYR A 353 19.98 -11.85 -27.43
N GLU A 354 20.30 -12.93 -28.16
CA GLU A 354 19.39 -13.56 -29.12
C GLU A 354 18.11 -14.09 -28.44
N ALA A 355 18.20 -14.61 -27.20
CA ALA A 355 17.10 -15.18 -26.48
C ALA A 355 16.27 -14.15 -25.67
N GLN A 356 16.92 -13.16 -25.04
CA GLN A 356 16.22 -12.23 -24.15
C GLN A 356 16.18 -10.78 -24.65
N GLY A 357 17.09 -10.38 -25.53
CA GLY A 357 17.30 -8.99 -25.91
C GLY A 357 17.79 -8.10 -24.78
N ASP A 358 17.52 -6.81 -24.87
CA ASP A 358 17.77 -5.87 -23.80
C ASP A 358 16.81 -6.10 -22.62
N MET A 359 17.35 -6.03 -21.41
CA MET A 359 16.57 -6.01 -20.17
C MET A 359 16.33 -4.57 -19.78
N ILE A 360 15.09 -4.11 -19.83
CA ILE A 360 14.72 -2.72 -19.52
C ILE A 360 13.81 -2.62 -18.29
N LEU A 361 13.94 -1.51 -17.60
CA LEU A 361 12.95 -1.07 -16.62
C LEU A 361 11.94 -0.18 -17.36
N ALA A 362 10.84 -0.80 -17.80
CA ALA A 362 9.81 -0.14 -18.60
C ALA A 362 8.90 0.72 -17.73
N PHE A 363 8.66 1.94 -18.17
CA PHE A 363 7.71 2.89 -17.61
C PHE A 363 6.59 3.28 -18.58
N GLY A 364 6.62 2.75 -19.81
CA GLY A 364 5.62 3.00 -20.84
C GLY A 364 5.24 1.74 -21.61
N LEU A 365 3.97 1.68 -22.02
CA LEU A 365 3.37 0.63 -22.86
C LEU A 365 2.44 1.24 -23.88
N ASN A 366 2.69 0.97 -25.19
CA ASN A 366 1.87 1.45 -26.31
C ASN A 366 1.65 2.98 -26.31
N GLY A 367 2.67 3.75 -25.87
CA GLY A 367 2.61 5.20 -25.77
C GLY A 367 1.90 5.73 -24.49
N THR A 368 1.45 4.84 -23.61
CA THR A 368 0.88 5.20 -22.30
C THR A 368 1.95 5.04 -21.23
N ASN A 369 2.18 6.04 -20.40
CA ASN A 369 3.13 5.99 -19.29
C ASN A 369 2.50 5.42 -18.01
N VAL A 370 3.35 5.13 -16.99
CA VAL A 370 2.99 4.47 -15.72
C VAL A 370 1.81 5.09 -14.99
N LEU A 371 1.53 6.37 -15.15
CA LEU A 371 0.38 7.02 -14.50
C LEU A 371 -0.96 6.46 -15.00
N ASP A 372 -1.01 6.13 -16.32
CA ASP A 372 -2.20 5.58 -16.97
C ASP A 372 -2.03 4.09 -17.28
N TRP A 373 -0.83 3.55 -17.06
CA TRP A 373 -0.52 2.13 -17.22
C TRP A 373 -0.58 1.40 -15.88
N THR A 374 -1.58 0.56 -15.70
CA THR A 374 -1.95 -0.09 -14.45
C THR A 374 -0.96 -1.14 -13.91
N ASP A 375 0.04 -1.55 -14.73
CA ASP A 375 1.06 -2.53 -14.31
C ASP A 375 2.25 -1.90 -13.56
N GLY A 376 2.30 -0.57 -13.43
CA GLY A 376 3.40 0.17 -12.79
C GLY A 376 4.72 0.07 -13.57
N ILE A 377 5.80 0.57 -13.00
CA ILE A 377 7.14 0.37 -13.54
C ILE A 377 7.46 -1.12 -13.51
N ARG A 378 7.92 -1.66 -14.65
CA ARG A 378 7.99 -3.09 -14.87
C ARG A 378 9.30 -3.51 -15.51
N LEU A 379 9.84 -4.66 -15.07
CA LEU A 379 10.95 -5.29 -15.79
C LEU A 379 10.46 -6.01 -17.04
N VAL A 380 11.13 -5.78 -18.16
CA VAL A 380 10.77 -6.33 -19.48
C VAL A 380 12.03 -6.79 -20.21
N MET A 381 11.93 -7.94 -20.88
CA MET A 381 12.93 -8.44 -21.83
C MET A 381 12.48 -8.10 -23.26
N LEU A 382 13.38 -7.67 -24.12
CA LEU A 382 13.11 -7.24 -25.50
C LEU A 382 13.80 -8.16 -26.54
N PRO A 383 13.42 -9.46 -26.64
CA PRO A 383 14.00 -10.35 -27.66
C PRO A 383 13.66 -9.89 -29.07
N ALA A 384 14.53 -10.20 -30.02
CA ALA A 384 14.41 -9.74 -31.40
C ALA A 384 13.17 -10.28 -32.15
N ASP A 385 12.62 -11.41 -31.69
CA ASP A 385 11.38 -12.01 -32.19
C ASP A 385 10.12 -11.57 -31.47
N GLU A 386 10.23 -10.56 -30.57
CA GLU A 386 9.15 -9.96 -29.81
C GLU A 386 8.47 -10.91 -28.79
N ALA A 387 9.11 -12.03 -28.46
CA ALA A 387 8.49 -13.14 -27.73
C ALA A 387 9.43 -13.79 -26.73
N TYR A 388 9.37 -13.42 -25.44
CA TYR A 388 10.15 -14.03 -24.38
C TYR A 388 9.44 -15.28 -23.83
N SER A 389 9.82 -16.44 -24.38
CA SER A 389 9.22 -17.75 -24.06
C SER A 389 9.75 -18.34 -22.74
N ASN A 390 9.12 -19.41 -22.28
CA ASN A 390 9.61 -20.20 -21.17
C ASN A 390 10.96 -20.88 -21.51
N ASP A 391 11.19 -21.26 -22.76
CA ASP A 391 12.45 -21.82 -23.23
C ASP A 391 13.57 -20.76 -23.25
N ASP A 392 13.28 -19.52 -23.66
CA ASP A 392 14.22 -18.39 -23.59
C ASP A 392 14.56 -18.05 -22.14
N CYS A 393 13.55 -18.05 -21.28
CA CYS A 393 13.75 -17.86 -19.84
C CYS A 393 14.66 -18.95 -19.23
N LEU A 394 14.48 -20.21 -19.61
CA LEU A 394 15.35 -21.31 -19.18
C LEU A 394 16.78 -21.13 -19.73
N ALA A 395 16.92 -20.78 -21.01
CA ALA A 395 18.22 -20.57 -21.68
C ALA A 395 19.01 -19.39 -21.09
N THR A 396 18.31 -18.39 -20.53
CA THR A 396 18.90 -17.19 -19.90
C THR A 396 18.78 -17.18 -18.37
N SER A 397 18.72 -18.36 -17.76
CA SER A 397 18.72 -18.54 -16.29
C SER A 397 19.94 -19.33 -15.82
N THR A 398 20.59 -18.85 -14.78
CA THR A 398 21.67 -19.60 -14.10
C THR A 398 21.10 -20.50 -13.01
N PRO A 399 21.74 -21.62 -12.64
CA PRO A 399 21.31 -22.48 -11.54
C PRO A 399 21.04 -21.66 -10.26
N GLY A 400 19.86 -21.85 -9.67
CA GLY A 400 19.44 -21.12 -8.46
C GLY A 400 18.76 -19.79 -8.71
N MET A 401 18.57 -19.37 -9.96
CA MET A 401 17.90 -18.12 -10.34
C MET A 401 16.89 -18.33 -11.48
N GLY A 402 16.02 -17.36 -11.67
CA GLY A 402 15.09 -17.31 -12.79
C GLY A 402 14.23 -18.56 -12.94
N TYR A 403 14.22 -19.17 -14.12
CA TYR A 403 13.40 -20.36 -14.43
C TYR A 403 13.66 -21.55 -13.47
N HIS A 404 14.87 -21.68 -12.94
CA HIS A 404 15.21 -22.76 -11.99
C HIS A 404 14.54 -22.58 -10.62
N VAL A 405 14.05 -21.39 -10.30
CA VAL A 405 13.32 -21.08 -9.04
C VAL A 405 11.83 -20.93 -9.34
N TYR A 406 11.49 -20.19 -10.39
CA TYR A 406 10.12 -19.97 -10.83
C TYR A 406 10.01 -20.32 -12.32
N PRO A 407 9.47 -21.50 -12.69
CA PRO A 407 9.46 -21.97 -14.08
C PRO A 407 8.43 -21.24 -14.94
N SER A 408 8.69 -19.96 -15.20
CA SER A 408 7.86 -19.08 -16.02
C SER A 408 8.64 -17.83 -16.43
N ALA A 409 8.60 -17.48 -17.71
CA ALA A 409 9.12 -16.23 -18.24
C ALA A 409 8.39 -15.02 -17.58
N GLY A 410 7.09 -15.15 -17.37
CA GLY A 410 6.28 -14.11 -16.71
C GLY A 410 6.67 -13.83 -15.28
N ALA A 411 7.28 -14.77 -14.56
CA ALA A 411 7.79 -14.54 -13.22
C ALA A 411 8.97 -13.55 -13.21
N ARG A 412 9.76 -13.49 -14.28
CA ARG A 412 10.88 -12.55 -14.42
C ARG A 412 10.45 -11.13 -14.81
N TRP A 413 9.21 -10.95 -15.22
CA TRP A 413 8.65 -9.65 -15.54
C TRP A 413 8.08 -8.99 -14.29
N VAL A 414 8.95 -8.65 -13.35
CA VAL A 414 8.59 -8.03 -12.07
C VAL A 414 7.79 -6.75 -12.32
N ARG A 415 6.59 -6.65 -11.75
CA ARG A 415 5.72 -5.47 -11.82
C ARG A 415 5.92 -4.60 -10.59
N PHE A 416 5.58 -3.31 -10.70
CA PHE A 416 5.67 -2.36 -9.59
C PHE A 416 7.06 -2.35 -8.95
N VAL A 417 8.09 -2.31 -9.80
CA VAL A 417 9.48 -2.30 -9.33
C VAL A 417 9.73 -1.06 -8.48
N SER A 418 10.31 -1.25 -7.31
CA SER A 418 10.71 -0.19 -6.37
C SER A 418 12.22 -0.21 -6.08
N PHE A 419 12.88 -1.37 -6.21
CA PHE A 419 14.31 -1.50 -5.96
C PHE A 419 15.01 -2.26 -7.09
N VAL A 420 16.20 -1.79 -7.42
CA VAL A 420 17.20 -2.49 -8.23
C VAL A 420 18.50 -2.48 -7.44
N GLU A 421 18.98 -3.64 -7.00
CA GLU A 421 20.12 -3.74 -6.10
C GLU A 421 21.22 -4.63 -6.68
N VAL A 422 22.46 -4.11 -6.73
CA VAL A 422 23.66 -4.91 -7.03
C VAL A 422 24.15 -5.56 -5.76
N ILE A 423 24.14 -6.89 -5.72
CA ILE A 423 24.57 -7.71 -4.60
C ILE A 423 25.91 -8.35 -4.97
N PRO A 424 27.02 -8.04 -4.28
CA PRO A 424 28.31 -8.64 -4.53
C PRO A 424 28.28 -10.16 -4.37
N GLY A 425 28.95 -10.90 -5.31
CA GLY A 425 29.02 -12.36 -5.34
C GLY A 425 30.14 -12.96 -4.50
#